data_4d2d4ae76c547c0b9063ca8ae497d15c
#
_entry.id   4d2d4ae76c547c0b9063ca8ae497d15c
#
_cell.length_a   1.000
_cell.length_b   1.000
_cell.length_c   1.000
_cell.angle_alpha   90.00
_cell.angle_beta   90.00
_cell.angle_gamma   90.00
#
_symmetry.space_group_name_H-M   'P 1'
#
loop_
_entity.id
_entity.type
_entity.pdbx_description
1 polymer ?
#
loop_
_entity_poly.entity_id
_entity_poly.type
_entity_poly.pdbx_seq_one_letter_code
_entity_poly.pdbx_strand_id
1 'polypeptide(L)'
;MHRYALPLALLLVSGCGYNTIQRYDEQVNGAKNQIEVQLQRRADLIPNLVSTVKGYAQQELDVFTQVAQARAGLVGAVQKGDAREMANANEALTGALGRLMVVVEAYPQLKSDQNFLRLQDELTGTENRIAVSRTDYNNAVQTYNTYIRTLPQSLTAKVTSAKPREYFEVTTPGARTAPTVDFSRPAAPK
;
A
#
# COMPACT_ATOMS: atom_id res chain seq x y z
N MET A 1 -28.11 -41.55 -28.73
CA MET A 1 -28.36 -40.57 -27.66
C MET A 1 -27.09 -40.07 -26.98
N HIS A 2 -25.88 -40.68 -27.10
CA HIS A 2 -24.62 -40.28 -26.41
C HIS A 2 -23.87 -39.11 -27.07
N ARG A 3 -24.19 -38.72 -28.31
CA ARG A 3 -23.42 -37.71 -29.06
C ARG A 3 -23.64 -36.26 -28.58
N TYR A 4 -24.72 -35.99 -27.83
CA TYR A 4 -25.03 -34.65 -27.29
C TYR A 4 -24.76 -34.51 -25.76
N ALA A 5 -24.42 -35.59 -25.07
CA ALA A 5 -24.13 -35.56 -23.65
C ALA A 5 -22.74 -34.89 -23.33
N LEU A 6 -21.77 -35.06 -24.24
CA LEU A 6 -20.44 -34.50 -24.09
C LEU A 6 -20.40 -32.97 -24.13
N PRO A 7 -21.05 -32.27 -25.12
CA PRO A 7 -21.07 -30.80 -25.13
C PRO A 7 -21.93 -30.21 -24.01
N LEU A 8 -22.97 -30.89 -23.55
CA LEU A 8 -23.78 -30.44 -22.43
C LEU A 8 -23.04 -30.51 -21.11
N ALA A 9 -22.22 -31.54 -20.89
CA ALA A 9 -21.36 -31.66 -19.71
C ALA A 9 -20.26 -30.60 -19.67
N LEU A 10 -19.69 -30.20 -20.83
CA LEU A 10 -18.73 -29.09 -20.91
C LEU A 10 -19.35 -27.73 -20.52
N LEU A 11 -20.61 -27.47 -20.87
CA LEU A 11 -21.32 -26.24 -20.50
C LEU A 11 -21.59 -26.13 -18.99
N LEU A 12 -21.89 -27.25 -18.32
CA LEU A 12 -22.13 -27.28 -16.87
C LEU A 12 -20.85 -27.02 -16.06
N VAL A 13 -19.69 -27.47 -16.53
CA VAL A 13 -18.40 -27.24 -15.88
C VAL A 13 -17.96 -25.76 -15.99
N SER A 14 -18.31 -25.08 -17.06
CA SER A 14 -17.96 -23.67 -17.27
C SER A 14 -18.68 -22.72 -16.31
N GLY A 15 -19.92 -23.01 -15.90
CA GLY A 15 -20.71 -22.14 -15.01
C GLY A 15 -20.15 -22.08 -13.57
N CYS A 16 -19.57 -23.15 -13.08
CA CYS A 16 -19.07 -23.22 -11.70
C CYS A 16 -17.79 -22.38 -11.48
N GLY A 17 -16.94 -22.23 -12.50
CA GLY A 17 -15.70 -21.45 -12.42
C GLY A 17 -15.91 -19.94 -12.53
N TYR A 18 -16.86 -19.49 -13.36
CA TYR A 18 -17.13 -18.07 -13.59
C TYR A 18 -17.54 -17.33 -12.31
N ASN A 19 -18.54 -17.82 -11.60
CA ASN A 19 -19.03 -17.20 -10.37
C ASN A 19 -17.93 -17.09 -9.28
N THR A 20 -17.04 -18.07 -9.24
CA THR A 20 -15.92 -18.07 -8.29
C THR A 20 -14.86 -17.04 -8.68
N ILE A 21 -14.56 -16.86 -9.98
CA ILE A 21 -13.69 -15.78 -10.46
C ILE A 21 -14.25 -14.42 -10.06
N GLN A 22 -15.54 -14.17 -10.29
CA GLN A 22 -16.20 -12.91 -9.91
C GLN A 22 -16.16 -12.67 -8.42
N ARG A 23 -16.39 -13.70 -7.61
CA ARG A 23 -16.33 -13.60 -6.15
C ARG A 23 -14.93 -13.23 -5.66
N TYR A 24 -13.89 -13.85 -6.18
CA TYR A 24 -12.51 -13.52 -5.80
C TYR A 24 -12.09 -12.15 -6.31
N ASP A 25 -12.54 -11.75 -7.50
CA ASP A 25 -12.29 -10.41 -8.02
C ASP A 25 -12.92 -9.34 -7.13
N GLU A 26 -14.16 -9.56 -6.67
CA GLU A 26 -14.84 -8.67 -5.73
C GLU A 26 -14.16 -8.63 -4.36
N GLN A 27 -13.62 -9.75 -3.87
CA GLN A 27 -12.81 -9.77 -2.65
C GLN A 27 -11.53 -8.92 -2.79
N VAL A 28 -10.86 -8.98 -3.94
CA VAL A 28 -9.70 -8.12 -4.23
C VAL A 28 -10.10 -6.65 -4.22
N ASN A 29 -11.21 -6.29 -4.88
CA ASN A 29 -11.71 -4.92 -4.92
C ASN A 29 -12.09 -4.43 -3.52
N GLY A 30 -12.77 -5.24 -2.72
CA GLY A 30 -13.12 -4.93 -1.34
C GLY A 30 -11.89 -4.68 -0.45
N ALA A 31 -10.88 -5.55 -0.56
CA ALA A 31 -9.63 -5.38 0.18
C ALA A 31 -8.84 -4.14 -0.30
N LYS A 32 -8.87 -3.82 -1.61
CA LYS A 32 -8.28 -2.60 -2.15
C LYS A 32 -8.92 -1.35 -1.56
N ASN A 33 -10.25 -1.29 -1.51
CA ASN A 33 -10.99 -0.17 -0.93
C ASN A 33 -10.61 0.06 0.54
N GLN A 34 -10.33 -1.01 1.31
CA GLN A 34 -9.86 -0.87 2.70
C GLN A 34 -8.49 -0.17 2.77
N ILE A 35 -7.57 -0.49 1.88
CA ILE A 35 -6.27 0.22 1.81
C ILE A 35 -6.50 1.69 1.45
N GLU A 36 -7.30 1.99 0.43
CA GLU A 36 -7.59 3.34 -0.04
C GLU A 36 -8.15 4.22 1.09
N VAL A 37 -9.10 3.69 1.87
CA VAL A 37 -9.66 4.40 3.03
C VAL A 37 -8.58 4.73 4.08
N GLN A 38 -7.68 3.79 4.39
CA GLN A 38 -6.63 4.04 5.38
C GLN A 38 -5.57 5.02 4.85
N LEU A 39 -5.20 4.94 3.57
CA LEU A 39 -4.27 5.88 2.93
C LEU A 39 -4.85 7.29 2.86
N GLN A 40 -6.14 7.41 2.53
CA GLN A 40 -6.84 8.71 2.55
C GLN A 40 -6.84 9.29 3.97
N ARG A 41 -7.22 8.49 4.98
CA ARG A 41 -7.20 8.93 6.39
C ARG A 41 -5.81 9.41 6.81
N ARG A 42 -4.77 8.69 6.42
CA ARG A 42 -3.39 9.12 6.69
C ARG A 42 -3.07 10.46 6.03
N ALA A 43 -3.44 10.64 4.76
CA ALA A 43 -3.23 11.89 4.04
C ALA A 43 -3.99 13.08 4.68
N ASP A 44 -5.16 12.83 5.27
CA ASP A 44 -5.99 13.86 5.90
C ASP A 44 -5.45 14.32 7.26
N LEU A 45 -4.65 13.51 7.94
CA LEU A 45 -3.98 13.90 9.19
C LEU A 45 -2.77 14.82 8.96
N ILE A 46 -2.15 14.77 7.78
CA ILE A 46 -0.90 15.49 7.49
C ILE A 46 -1.01 17.01 7.60
N PRO A 47 -2.05 17.69 7.10
CA PRO A 47 -2.16 19.14 7.23
C PRO A 47 -2.16 19.61 8.69
N ASN A 48 -2.85 18.88 9.57
CA ASN A 48 -2.92 19.20 10.98
C ASN A 48 -1.55 19.00 11.66
N LEU A 49 -0.85 17.90 11.33
CA LEU A 49 0.51 17.66 11.82
C LEU A 49 1.45 18.79 11.40
N VAL A 50 1.48 19.12 10.10
CA VAL A 50 2.34 20.18 9.56
C VAL A 50 1.99 21.53 10.21
N SER A 51 0.72 21.85 10.41
CA SER A 51 0.29 23.09 11.08
C SER A 51 0.79 23.16 12.52
N THR A 52 0.69 22.06 13.28
CA THR A 52 1.19 21.98 14.65
C THR A 52 2.70 22.18 14.70
N VAL A 53 3.47 21.48 13.83
CA VAL A 53 4.94 21.60 13.79
C VAL A 53 5.37 23.00 13.35
N LYS A 54 4.70 23.62 12.39
CA LYS A 54 4.98 25.00 11.94
C LYS A 54 4.85 26.03 13.05
N GLY A 55 4.00 25.82 14.04
CA GLY A 55 3.88 26.69 15.20
C GLY A 55 5.18 26.83 16.01
N TYR A 56 6.04 25.83 15.94
CA TYR A 56 7.31 25.76 16.68
C TYR A 56 8.56 25.92 15.79
N ALA A 57 8.51 25.43 14.54
CA ALA A 57 9.65 25.26 13.63
C ALA A 57 9.41 26.01 12.30
N GLN A 58 9.12 27.32 12.33
CA GLN A 58 8.74 28.11 11.14
C GLN A 58 9.83 28.17 10.05
N GLN A 59 11.08 27.90 10.38
CA GLN A 59 12.22 28.02 9.47
C GLN A 59 12.43 26.80 8.57
N GLU A 60 11.76 25.65 8.86
CA GLU A 60 11.97 24.36 8.20
C GLU A 60 11.12 24.20 6.92
N LEU A 61 11.11 25.22 6.06
CA LEU A 61 10.23 25.30 4.87
C LEU A 61 10.42 24.14 3.90
N ASP A 62 11.65 23.67 3.72
CA ASP A 62 11.97 22.58 2.77
C ASP A 62 11.33 21.26 3.20
N VAL A 63 11.35 20.95 4.51
CA VAL A 63 10.75 19.72 5.03
C VAL A 63 9.23 19.76 4.90
N PHE A 64 8.60 20.89 5.18
CA PHE A 64 7.16 21.06 5.00
C PHE A 64 6.74 20.93 3.54
N THR A 65 7.54 21.47 2.61
CA THR A 65 7.29 21.34 1.18
C THR A 65 7.38 19.89 0.72
N GLN A 66 8.39 19.15 1.19
CA GLN A 66 8.54 17.73 0.88
C GLN A 66 7.37 16.89 1.41
N VAL A 67 6.90 17.16 2.62
CA VAL A 67 5.73 16.47 3.20
C VAL A 67 4.47 16.79 2.41
N ALA A 68 4.27 18.05 2.02
CA ALA A 68 3.11 18.45 1.22
C ALA A 68 3.11 17.80 -0.17
N GLN A 69 4.28 17.73 -0.84
CA GLN A 69 4.44 17.04 -2.13
C GLN A 69 4.18 15.54 -2.01
N ALA A 70 4.75 14.88 -1.00
CA ALA A 70 4.53 13.45 -0.76
C ALA A 70 3.05 13.14 -0.47
N ARG A 71 2.38 13.99 0.32
CA ARG A 71 0.94 13.90 0.55
C ARG A 71 0.15 14.04 -0.75
N ALA A 72 0.45 15.03 -1.58
CA ALA A 72 -0.22 15.21 -2.87
C ALA A 72 -0.03 14.00 -3.78
N GLY A 73 1.18 13.42 -3.81
CA GLY A 73 1.48 12.18 -4.53
C GLY A 73 0.63 11.01 -4.04
N LEU A 74 0.46 10.85 -2.71
CA LEU A 74 -0.37 9.80 -2.14
C LEU A 74 -1.85 9.96 -2.52
N VAL A 75 -2.40 11.17 -2.39
CA VAL A 75 -3.79 11.46 -2.79
C VAL A 75 -4.00 11.16 -4.27
N GLY A 76 -3.07 11.57 -5.15
CA GLY A 76 -3.13 11.28 -6.58
C GLY A 76 -3.07 9.76 -6.89
N ALA A 77 -2.25 9.01 -6.17
CA ALA A 77 -2.16 7.56 -6.32
C ALA A 77 -3.46 6.85 -5.87
N VAL A 78 -4.07 7.30 -4.77
CA VAL A 78 -5.36 6.79 -4.30
C VAL A 78 -6.47 7.06 -5.34
N GLN A 79 -6.50 8.26 -5.93
CA GLN A 79 -7.49 8.60 -6.97
C GLN A 79 -7.36 7.76 -8.24
N LYS A 80 -6.13 7.37 -8.62
CA LYS A 80 -5.88 6.46 -9.75
C LYS A 80 -6.27 5.02 -9.44
N GLY A 81 -6.24 4.62 -8.18
CA GLY A 81 -6.57 3.27 -7.73
C GLY A 81 -5.56 2.19 -8.15
N ASP A 82 -4.33 2.58 -8.50
CA ASP A 82 -3.25 1.64 -8.82
C ASP A 82 -2.52 1.21 -7.55
N ALA A 83 -2.51 -0.11 -7.28
CA ALA A 83 -1.98 -0.66 -6.03
C ALA A 83 -0.47 -0.40 -5.86
N ARG A 84 0.28 -0.43 -6.95
CA ARG A 84 1.73 -0.22 -6.94
C ARG A 84 2.06 1.26 -6.77
N GLU A 85 1.35 2.15 -7.45
CA GLU A 85 1.50 3.59 -7.27
C GLU A 85 1.16 3.99 -5.83
N MET A 86 0.09 3.45 -5.24
CA MET A 86 -0.28 3.68 -3.84
C MET A 86 0.82 3.21 -2.87
N ALA A 87 1.41 2.03 -3.12
CA ALA A 87 2.50 1.51 -2.28
C ALA A 87 3.73 2.43 -2.32
N ASN A 88 4.16 2.85 -3.52
CA ASN A 88 5.31 3.73 -3.70
C ASN A 88 5.05 5.13 -3.10
N ALA A 89 3.86 5.68 -3.27
CA ALA A 89 3.49 6.99 -2.73
C ALA A 89 3.39 6.97 -1.20
N ASN A 90 2.88 5.88 -0.61
CA ASN A 90 2.87 5.71 0.84
C ASN A 90 4.28 5.64 1.42
N GLU A 91 5.21 4.93 0.75
CA GLU A 91 6.62 4.86 1.15
C GLU A 91 7.29 6.24 1.07
N ALA A 92 7.04 7.00 0.00
CA ALA A 92 7.53 8.36 -0.14
C ALA A 92 7.04 9.28 0.99
N LEU A 93 5.76 9.17 1.38
CA LEU A 93 5.21 9.91 2.52
C LEU A 93 5.86 9.48 3.84
N THR A 94 6.06 8.18 4.06
CA THR A 94 6.77 7.66 5.23
C THR A 94 8.18 8.26 5.35
N GLY A 95 8.92 8.30 4.24
CA GLY A 95 10.25 8.93 4.20
C GLY A 95 10.22 10.44 4.48
N ALA A 96 9.23 11.16 3.96
CA ALA A 96 9.07 12.59 4.22
C ALA A 96 8.70 12.86 5.70
N LEU A 97 7.82 12.05 6.28
CA LEU A 97 7.48 12.14 7.70
C LEU A 97 8.67 11.78 8.60
N GLY A 98 9.50 10.83 8.21
CA GLY A 98 10.75 10.52 8.93
C GLY A 98 11.66 11.75 9.03
N ARG A 99 11.81 12.53 7.94
CA ARG A 99 12.57 13.80 7.98
C ARG A 99 11.92 14.85 8.87
N LEU A 100 10.60 14.93 8.86
CA LEU A 100 9.87 15.83 9.77
C LEU A 100 10.11 15.46 11.23
N MET A 101 10.18 14.16 11.56
CA MET A 101 10.47 13.71 12.93
C MET A 101 11.90 14.10 13.37
N VAL A 102 12.88 14.10 12.46
CA VAL A 102 14.23 14.60 12.78
C VAL A 102 14.19 16.09 13.14
N VAL A 103 13.40 16.90 12.46
CA VAL A 103 13.19 18.31 12.83
C VAL A 103 12.59 18.44 14.23
N VAL A 104 11.58 17.64 14.56
CA VAL A 104 10.91 17.63 15.88
C VAL A 104 11.90 17.38 17.01
N GLU A 105 12.97 16.59 16.78
CA GLU A 105 13.99 16.33 17.77
C GLU A 105 14.70 17.62 18.27
N ALA A 106 14.80 18.64 17.43
CA ALA A 106 15.40 19.92 17.75
C ALA A 106 14.48 20.86 18.58
N TYR A 107 13.20 20.50 18.72
CA TYR A 107 12.20 21.33 19.40
C TYR A 107 11.54 20.59 20.59
N PRO A 108 12.16 20.59 21.79
CA PRO A 108 11.67 19.82 22.96
C PRO A 108 10.23 20.18 23.39
N GLN A 109 9.83 21.45 23.21
CA GLN A 109 8.48 21.92 23.54
C GLN A 109 7.42 21.27 22.64
N LEU A 110 7.72 21.04 21.36
CA LEU A 110 6.85 20.35 20.42
C LEU A 110 6.66 18.88 20.82
N LYS A 111 7.72 18.22 21.30
CA LYS A 111 7.64 16.82 21.78
C LYS A 111 6.65 16.63 22.93
N SER A 112 6.42 17.66 23.74
CA SER A 112 5.47 17.64 24.85
C SER A 112 4.10 18.23 24.49
N ASP A 113 3.90 18.73 23.26
CA ASP A 113 2.62 19.25 22.81
C ASP A 113 1.59 18.12 22.65
N GLN A 114 0.46 18.25 23.35
CA GLN A 114 -0.56 17.20 23.38
C GLN A 114 -1.24 16.97 22.01
N ASN A 115 -1.38 18.01 21.19
CA ASN A 115 -1.94 17.87 19.86
C ASN A 115 -0.98 17.11 18.93
N PHE A 116 0.33 17.42 19.05
CA PHE A 116 1.36 16.69 18.31
C PHE A 116 1.37 15.21 18.70
N LEU A 117 1.40 14.88 19.98
CA LEU A 117 1.40 13.50 20.47
C LEU A 117 0.18 12.73 19.98
N ARG A 118 -1.01 13.33 20.08
CA ARG A 118 -2.24 12.70 19.59
C ARG A 118 -2.20 12.45 18.08
N LEU A 119 -1.72 13.39 17.27
CA LEU A 119 -1.59 13.24 15.82
C LEU A 119 -0.57 12.16 15.46
N GLN A 120 0.53 12.05 16.21
CA GLN A 120 1.53 11.02 16.06
C GLN A 120 0.94 9.63 16.36
N ASP A 121 0.16 9.49 17.43
CA ASP A 121 -0.53 8.24 17.78
C ASP A 121 -1.56 7.85 16.70
N GLU A 122 -2.33 8.81 16.19
CA GLU A 122 -3.28 8.56 15.09
C GLU A 122 -2.56 8.12 13.81
N LEU A 123 -1.44 8.75 13.46
CA LEU A 123 -0.62 8.36 12.29
C LEU A 123 -0.04 6.95 12.47
N THR A 124 0.48 6.63 13.63
CA THR A 124 0.95 5.28 13.96
C THR A 124 -0.18 4.26 13.87
N GLY A 125 -1.35 4.61 14.37
CA GLY A 125 -2.54 3.77 14.26
C GLY A 125 -2.99 3.55 12.82
N THR A 126 -2.90 4.57 11.95
CA THR A 126 -3.21 4.40 10.51
C THR A 126 -2.16 3.55 9.80
N GLU A 127 -0.88 3.70 10.12
CA GLU A 127 0.20 2.87 9.56
C GLU A 127 -0.02 1.38 9.87
N ASN A 128 -0.34 1.05 11.12
CA ASN A 128 -0.65 -0.32 11.51
C ASN A 128 -1.86 -0.87 10.74
N ARG A 129 -2.91 -0.08 10.54
CA ARG A 129 -4.08 -0.49 9.74
C ARG A 129 -3.75 -0.67 8.27
N ILE A 130 -2.91 0.20 7.70
CA ILE A 130 -2.40 0.05 6.33
C ILE A 130 -1.63 -1.27 6.19
N ALA A 131 -0.76 -1.60 7.15
CA ALA A 131 0.02 -2.84 7.13
C ALA A 131 -0.89 -4.09 7.14
N VAL A 132 -1.95 -4.09 7.96
CA VAL A 132 -2.95 -5.18 7.98
C VAL A 132 -3.70 -5.24 6.65
N SER A 133 -4.29 -4.11 6.20
CA SER A 133 -5.05 -4.06 4.96
C SER A 133 -4.21 -4.47 3.74
N ARG A 134 -2.90 -4.13 3.72
CA ARG A 134 -1.95 -4.59 2.69
C ARG A 134 -1.81 -6.11 2.68
N THR A 135 -1.72 -6.73 3.85
CA THR A 135 -1.62 -8.19 3.98
C THR A 135 -2.90 -8.85 3.47
N ASP A 136 -4.07 -8.34 3.84
CA ASP A 136 -5.37 -8.86 3.41
C ASP A 136 -5.55 -8.73 1.89
N TYR A 137 -5.19 -7.58 1.33
CA TYR A 137 -5.21 -7.34 -0.12
C TYR A 137 -4.29 -8.32 -0.87
N ASN A 138 -3.05 -8.45 -0.43
CA ASN A 138 -2.09 -9.35 -1.08
C ASN A 138 -2.53 -10.81 -1.01
N ASN A 139 -3.16 -11.24 0.09
CA ASN A 139 -3.74 -12.58 0.23
C ASN A 139 -4.92 -12.77 -0.73
N ALA A 140 -5.80 -11.78 -0.87
CA ALA A 140 -6.90 -11.81 -1.83
C ALA A 140 -6.39 -11.87 -3.28
N VAL A 141 -5.38 -11.07 -3.62
CA VAL A 141 -4.72 -11.08 -4.93
C VAL A 141 -4.07 -12.44 -5.20
N GLN A 142 -3.38 -13.02 -4.23
CA GLN A 142 -2.75 -14.33 -4.37
C GLN A 142 -3.81 -15.41 -4.65
N THR A 143 -4.90 -15.39 -3.91
CA THR A 143 -6.01 -16.35 -4.06
C THR A 143 -6.62 -16.22 -5.46
N TYR A 144 -6.95 -15.00 -5.89
CA TYR A 144 -7.49 -14.72 -7.22
C TYR A 144 -6.53 -15.15 -8.32
N ASN A 145 -5.28 -14.69 -8.28
CA ASN A 145 -4.27 -14.98 -9.29
C ASN A 145 -3.96 -16.49 -9.40
N THR A 146 -3.95 -17.21 -8.28
CA THR A 146 -3.77 -18.66 -8.27
C THR A 146 -4.97 -19.34 -8.91
N TYR A 147 -6.18 -18.94 -8.56
CA TYR A 147 -7.42 -19.55 -9.05
C TYR A 147 -7.53 -19.44 -10.58
N ILE A 148 -7.28 -18.25 -11.16
CA ILE A 148 -7.38 -18.05 -12.62
C ILE A 148 -6.28 -18.78 -13.44
N ARG A 149 -5.23 -19.29 -12.78
CA ARG A 149 -4.12 -20.00 -13.41
C ARG A 149 -4.23 -21.53 -13.31
N THR A 150 -5.06 -22.05 -12.42
CA THR A 150 -5.24 -23.49 -12.21
C THR A 150 -6.24 -24.08 -13.22
N LEU A 151 -6.09 -25.37 -13.56
CA LEU A 151 -7.04 -26.10 -14.39
C LEU A 151 -8.17 -26.65 -13.50
N PRO A 152 -9.43 -26.68 -14.02
CA PRO A 152 -9.90 -26.23 -15.33
C PRO A 152 -10.21 -24.73 -15.43
N GLN A 153 -10.09 -23.95 -14.34
CA GLN A 153 -10.52 -22.55 -14.21
C GLN A 153 -9.78 -21.61 -15.18
N SER A 154 -8.54 -21.94 -15.53
CA SER A 154 -7.75 -21.17 -16.51
C SER A 154 -8.40 -21.09 -17.91
N LEU A 155 -9.21 -22.07 -18.28
CA LEU A 155 -9.98 -22.03 -19.52
C LEU A 155 -11.11 -21.00 -19.41
N THR A 156 -11.84 -21.00 -18.30
CA THR A 156 -12.89 -20.00 -18.01
C THR A 156 -12.28 -18.60 -17.93
N ALA A 157 -11.14 -18.43 -17.27
CA ALA A 157 -10.43 -17.17 -17.14
C ALA A 157 -10.04 -16.59 -18.52
N LYS A 158 -9.59 -17.42 -19.46
CA LYS A 158 -9.27 -17.00 -20.84
C LYS A 158 -10.53 -16.51 -21.59
N VAL A 159 -11.64 -17.25 -21.49
CA VAL A 159 -12.89 -16.88 -22.13
C VAL A 159 -13.45 -15.56 -21.58
N THR A 160 -13.32 -15.35 -20.27
CA THR A 160 -13.82 -14.14 -19.59
C THR A 160 -12.79 -12.98 -19.59
N SER A 161 -11.61 -13.18 -20.21
CA SER A 161 -10.53 -12.18 -20.21
C SER A 161 -10.08 -11.75 -18.81
N ALA A 162 -10.19 -12.64 -17.82
CA ALA A 162 -9.75 -12.39 -16.47
C ALA A 162 -8.22 -12.24 -16.41
N LYS A 163 -7.74 -11.10 -15.96
CA LYS A 163 -6.31 -10.76 -15.88
C LYS A 163 -5.81 -10.87 -14.45
N PRO A 164 -4.54 -11.26 -14.25
CA PRO A 164 -3.92 -11.20 -12.94
C PRO A 164 -3.97 -9.78 -12.36
N ARG A 165 -4.24 -9.68 -11.05
CA ARG A 165 -4.19 -8.45 -10.28
C ARG A 165 -2.78 -8.20 -9.74
N GLU A 166 -2.38 -6.94 -9.64
CA GLU A 166 -1.09 -6.55 -9.11
C GLU A 166 -1.09 -6.55 -7.58
N TYR A 167 0.08 -6.87 -6.99
CA TYR A 167 0.26 -6.81 -5.54
C TYR A 167 0.53 -5.39 -5.07
N PHE A 168 0.20 -5.12 -3.82
CA PHE A 168 0.59 -3.90 -3.13
C PHE A 168 2.02 -4.05 -2.62
N GLU A 169 2.98 -3.74 -3.47
CA GLU A 169 4.41 -3.88 -3.20
C GLU A 169 5.17 -2.62 -3.62
N VAL A 170 6.14 -2.23 -2.78
CA VAL A 170 7.09 -1.17 -3.14
C VAL A 170 8.06 -1.69 -4.19
N THR A 171 8.16 -0.99 -5.31
CA THR A 171 9.03 -1.36 -6.44
C THR A 171 10.32 -0.55 -6.48
N THR A 172 10.64 0.20 -5.42
CA THR A 172 11.86 1.00 -5.35
C THR A 172 13.09 0.10 -5.47
N PRO A 173 14.01 0.35 -6.42
CA PRO A 173 15.26 -0.40 -6.52
C PRO A 173 16.01 -0.32 -5.19
N GLY A 174 16.37 -1.47 -4.62
CA GLY A 174 17.08 -1.56 -3.34
C GLY A 174 16.20 -1.88 -2.12
N ALA A 175 14.87 -1.77 -2.18
CA ALA A 175 13.99 -2.11 -1.04
C ALA A 175 14.05 -3.59 -0.62
N ARG A 176 14.54 -4.47 -1.51
CA ARG A 176 14.71 -5.93 -1.25
C ARG A 176 16.15 -6.32 -0.88
N THR A 177 17.11 -5.38 -0.97
CA THR A 177 18.50 -5.65 -0.57
C THR A 177 18.69 -5.21 0.87
N ALA A 178 18.98 -6.16 1.76
CA ALA A 178 19.42 -5.82 3.11
C ALA A 178 20.67 -4.93 3.01
N PRO A 179 20.76 -3.83 3.77
CA PRO A 179 21.95 -3.01 3.77
C PRO A 179 23.14 -3.87 4.18
N THR A 180 24.19 -3.89 3.37
CA THR A 180 25.46 -4.53 3.73
C THR A 180 26.11 -3.69 4.81
N VAL A 181 26.15 -4.23 6.02
CA VAL A 181 26.88 -3.62 7.13
C VAL A 181 28.35 -4.02 6.97
N ASP A 182 29.20 -3.05 6.62
CA ASP A 182 30.65 -3.25 6.57
C ASP A 182 31.23 -3.06 7.99
N PHE A 183 31.67 -4.15 8.60
CA PHE A 183 32.33 -4.15 9.89
C PHE A 183 33.87 -4.01 9.78
N SER A 184 34.41 -3.70 8.59
CA SER A 184 35.81 -3.46 8.43
C SER A 184 36.24 -2.22 9.25
N ARG A 185 37.02 -2.45 10.28
CA ARG A 185 37.59 -1.39 11.11
C ARG A 185 38.54 -0.53 10.27
N PRO A 186 38.39 0.80 10.22
CA PRO A 186 39.41 1.64 9.60
C PRO A 186 40.76 1.34 10.20
N ALA A 187 41.74 1.07 9.33
CA ALA A 187 43.12 0.89 9.80
C ALA A 187 43.56 2.17 10.51
N ALA A 188 44.06 2.03 11.74
CA ALA A 188 44.58 3.14 12.52
C ALA A 188 45.72 3.81 11.73
N PRO A 189 45.78 5.14 11.64
CA PRO A 189 46.88 5.84 10.99
C PRO A 189 48.17 5.57 11.79
N LYS A 190 49.28 5.24 11.08
CA LYS A 190 50.62 5.11 11.63
C LYS A 190 51.19 6.48 12.00
#